data_5ee99bb95576c963b4316570fb7103bc
#
_entry.id   5ee99bb95576c963b4316570fb7103bc
#
_cell.length_a   1.000
_cell.length_b   1.000
_cell.length_c   1.000
_cell.angle_alpha   90.00
_cell.angle_beta   90.00
_cell.angle_gamma   90.00
#
_symmetry.space_group_name_H-M   'P 1'
#
loop_
_entity.id
_entity.type
_entity.pdbx_description
1 polymer ?
#
loop_
_entity_poly.entity_id
_entity_poly.type
_entity_poly.pdbx_seq_one_letter_code
_entity_poly.pdbx_strand_id
1 'polypeptide(L)'
;MGWIHFRVNASQLQNAIRRRIDPAGKLDLASQAALVRLRELLGSVKPLRANMAALAIENSTAVRQFLLIAQILRHVDADTPIRMLVAECEQPTTVLAALYFAELFGVADKVDVSPLFETESALEHGGRFLDAVLSEPHYQAYARRRGRVSIQTGFSDAGRFVGQIPAALAIERLQGRLSEAMAANGLVDVAALIFNTHGESMGRGAHPTSFADRLEWPLSPWARRRFLRAGIALEPEVSFQGGDGYLFFGTPELAYATLTRFAELAPARADANAAPDPFYRRMDLSLDFYRAIRRVQQGYLASTTYARAVTAFGLGLLNETGSRKSRRQSDLAADRTMSLRQIRAIPHNAVLQQLGYPVNVIAGFGTAA
;
A
#
# COMPACT_ATOMS: atom_id res chain seq x y z
N MET A 1 2.30 20.07 -10.16
CA MET A 1 3.16 18.87 -9.94
C MET A 1 2.29 17.65 -9.87
N GLY A 2 2.85 16.44 -10.09
CA GLY A 2 2.14 15.19 -9.78
C GLY A 2 2.06 14.94 -8.26
N TRP A 3 1.55 13.78 -7.87
CA TRP A 3 1.50 13.38 -6.47
C TRP A 3 2.85 13.41 -5.78
N ILE A 4 2.92 13.97 -4.57
CA ILE A 4 4.07 13.86 -3.69
C ILE A 4 3.76 12.82 -2.61
N HIS A 5 4.62 11.80 -2.51
CA HIS A 5 4.46 10.72 -1.54
C HIS A 5 5.44 10.90 -0.39
N PHE A 6 4.90 10.96 0.81
CA PHE A 6 5.63 10.83 2.06
C PHE A 6 5.37 9.46 2.65
N ARG A 7 6.34 8.92 3.38
CA ARG A 7 6.21 7.64 4.08
C ARG A 7 6.69 7.77 5.51
N VAL A 8 5.87 7.32 6.45
CA VAL A 8 6.20 7.24 7.86
C VAL A 8 5.85 5.85 8.38
N ASN A 9 6.65 5.31 9.29
CA ASN A 9 6.34 4.04 9.94
C ASN A 9 5.50 4.26 11.19
N ALA A 10 4.68 3.26 11.53
CA ALA A 10 3.85 3.27 12.74
C ALA A 10 4.65 3.61 14.00
N SER A 11 5.83 3.00 14.17
CA SER A 11 6.71 3.26 15.31
C SER A 11 7.15 4.72 15.44
N GLN A 12 7.42 5.40 14.31
CA GLN A 12 7.79 6.83 14.30
C GLN A 12 6.63 7.72 14.74
N LEU A 13 5.40 7.43 14.26
CA LEU A 13 4.19 8.14 14.68
C LEU A 13 3.86 7.86 16.16
N GLN A 14 3.96 6.61 16.57
CA GLN A 14 3.73 6.21 17.96
C GLN A 14 4.70 6.89 18.93
N ASN A 15 5.98 6.96 18.59
CA ASN A 15 6.97 7.67 19.39
C ASN A 15 6.71 9.19 19.45
N ALA A 16 6.27 9.78 18.34
CA ALA A 16 5.95 11.20 18.30
C ALA A 16 4.69 11.54 19.10
N ILE A 17 3.61 10.74 18.95
CA ILE A 17 2.34 10.98 19.64
C ILE A 17 2.44 10.64 21.13
N ARG A 18 3.21 9.62 21.53
CA ARG A 18 3.45 9.27 22.95
C ARG A 18 3.90 10.48 23.76
N ARG A 19 4.80 11.29 23.20
CA ARG A 19 5.28 12.52 23.87
C ARG A 19 4.17 13.53 24.16
N ARG A 20 3.04 13.43 23.47
CA ARG A 20 1.89 14.33 23.63
C ARG A 20 0.83 13.78 24.56
N ILE A 21 0.52 12.48 24.49
CA ILE A 21 -0.56 11.86 25.25
C ILE A 21 -0.10 11.19 26.53
N ASP A 22 1.16 10.78 26.58
CA ASP A 22 1.74 10.06 27.73
C ASP A 22 3.26 10.30 27.84
N PRO A 23 3.68 11.50 28.28
CA PRO A 23 5.11 11.79 28.46
C PRO A 23 5.81 10.86 29.45
N ALA A 24 5.07 10.26 30.39
CA ALA A 24 5.59 9.32 31.37
C ALA A 24 5.82 7.90 30.85
N GLY A 25 5.33 7.60 29.62
CA GLY A 25 5.56 6.32 28.94
C GLY A 25 4.84 5.12 29.52
N LYS A 26 3.78 5.34 30.30
CA LYS A 26 3.03 4.28 31.01
C LYS A 26 1.85 3.71 30.22
N LEU A 27 1.39 4.44 29.20
CA LEU A 27 0.20 4.09 28.43
C LEU A 27 0.54 3.13 27.28
N ASP A 28 -0.19 2.03 27.19
CA ASP A 28 -0.16 1.20 25.99
C ASP A 28 -0.93 1.90 24.86
N LEU A 29 -0.24 2.19 23.74
CA LEU A 29 -0.82 2.88 22.60
C LEU A 29 -1.87 2.04 21.83
N ALA A 30 -1.93 0.73 22.05
CA ALA A 30 -2.98 -0.13 21.53
C ALA A 30 -4.23 -0.15 22.41
N SER A 31 -4.19 0.48 23.59
CA SER A 31 -5.28 0.46 24.57
C SER A 31 -6.41 1.43 24.21
N GLN A 32 -7.60 1.14 24.72
CA GLN A 32 -8.74 2.05 24.64
C GLN A 32 -8.46 3.40 25.32
N ALA A 33 -7.65 3.40 26.39
CA ALA A 33 -7.27 4.63 27.08
C ALA A 33 -6.44 5.55 26.18
N ALA A 34 -5.53 5.00 25.39
CA ALA A 34 -4.77 5.78 24.42
C ALA A 34 -5.68 6.38 23.33
N LEU A 35 -6.64 5.61 22.87
CA LEU A 35 -7.63 6.08 21.88
C LEU A 35 -8.47 7.25 22.42
N VAL A 36 -8.93 7.17 23.67
CA VAL A 36 -9.67 8.27 24.32
C VAL A 36 -8.81 9.53 24.41
N ARG A 37 -7.57 9.39 24.88
CA ARG A 37 -6.64 10.54 24.96
C ARG A 37 -6.35 11.16 23.61
N LEU A 38 -6.24 10.37 22.58
CA LEU A 38 -5.98 10.86 21.22
C LEU A 38 -7.20 11.57 20.63
N ARG A 39 -8.43 11.10 20.93
CA ARG A 39 -9.67 11.80 20.57
C ARG A 39 -9.76 13.18 21.25
N GLU A 40 -9.46 13.26 22.57
CA GLU A 40 -9.40 14.53 23.29
C GLU A 40 -8.40 15.50 22.65
N LEU A 41 -7.22 14.97 22.29
CA LEU A 41 -6.18 15.76 21.67
C LEU A 41 -6.59 16.26 20.27
N LEU A 42 -7.23 15.42 19.46
CA LEU A 42 -7.79 15.80 18.16
C LEU A 42 -8.91 16.84 18.28
N GLY A 43 -9.77 16.72 19.29
CA GLY A 43 -10.85 17.67 19.54
C GLY A 43 -10.39 19.05 20.00
N SER A 44 -9.17 19.16 20.53
CA SER A 44 -8.60 20.40 21.07
C SER A 44 -7.44 20.97 20.24
N VAL A 45 -7.03 20.29 19.16
CA VAL A 45 -5.87 20.69 18.37
C VAL A 45 -6.08 22.07 17.72
N LYS A 46 -5.05 22.92 17.83
CA LYS A 46 -5.00 24.20 17.13
C LYS A 46 -3.82 24.20 16.18
N PRO A 47 -4.01 24.63 14.93
CA PRO A 47 -2.94 24.65 13.96
C PRO A 47 -1.76 25.51 14.40
N LEU A 48 -0.56 24.95 14.27
CA LEU A 48 0.71 25.62 14.53
C LEU A 48 1.31 26.16 13.23
N ARG A 49 1.73 27.41 13.23
CA ARG A 49 2.55 27.96 12.14
C ARG A 49 4.01 27.71 12.47
N ALA A 50 4.63 26.83 11.75
CA ALA A 50 6.08 26.61 11.82
C ALA A 50 6.76 27.25 10.61
N ASN A 51 8.01 27.69 10.81
CA ASN A 51 8.88 28.21 9.76
C ASN A 51 9.92 27.17 9.31
N MET A 52 10.74 27.53 8.33
CA MET A 52 11.80 26.63 7.84
C MET A 52 12.85 26.30 8.90
N ALA A 53 13.11 27.20 9.86
CA ALA A 53 14.05 26.94 10.95
C ALA A 53 13.60 25.81 11.86
N ALA A 54 12.29 25.67 12.10
CA ALA A 54 11.73 24.56 12.86
C ALA A 54 12.03 23.20 12.20
N LEU A 55 12.09 23.13 10.88
CA LEU A 55 12.43 21.92 10.14
C LEU A 55 13.90 21.47 10.38
N ALA A 56 14.81 22.42 10.58
CA ALA A 56 16.22 22.12 10.82
C ALA A 56 16.48 21.55 12.22
N ILE A 57 15.69 21.94 13.21
CA ILE A 57 15.87 21.53 14.63
C ILE A 57 14.99 20.36 15.06
N GLU A 58 13.95 20.01 14.28
CA GLU A 58 13.04 18.91 14.65
C GLU A 58 13.72 17.55 14.47
N ASN A 59 13.80 16.79 15.54
CA ASN A 59 14.47 15.47 15.59
C ASN A 59 13.52 14.30 15.34
N SER A 60 12.20 14.50 15.50
CA SER A 60 11.22 13.45 15.23
C SER A 60 10.99 13.33 13.73
N THR A 61 11.32 12.19 13.15
CA THR A 61 11.12 11.92 11.71
C THR A 61 9.66 12.13 11.29
N ALA A 62 8.69 11.66 12.09
CA ALA A 62 7.28 11.82 11.77
C ALA A 62 6.87 13.30 11.77
N VAL A 63 7.20 14.04 12.81
CA VAL A 63 6.88 15.49 12.94
C VAL A 63 7.54 16.28 11.81
N ARG A 64 8.81 15.99 11.53
CA ARG A 64 9.58 16.65 10.47
C ARG A 64 8.94 16.49 9.09
N GLN A 65 8.34 15.34 8.79
CA GLN A 65 7.63 15.14 7.52
C GLN A 65 6.40 16.04 7.40
N PHE A 66 5.56 16.15 8.43
CA PHE A 66 4.40 17.05 8.41
C PHE A 66 4.82 18.53 8.36
N LEU A 67 5.89 18.91 9.05
CA LEU A 67 6.49 20.22 8.92
C LEU A 67 6.93 20.51 7.48
N LEU A 68 7.62 19.56 6.84
CA LEU A 68 8.06 19.70 5.45
C LEU A 68 6.87 19.83 4.49
N ILE A 69 5.82 19.04 4.68
CA ILE A 69 4.58 19.16 3.91
C ILE A 69 4.00 20.59 4.03
N ALA A 70 3.92 21.12 5.25
CA ALA A 70 3.43 22.48 5.45
C ALA A 70 4.29 23.54 4.74
N GLN A 71 5.61 23.34 4.67
CA GLN A 71 6.49 24.26 3.93
C GLN A 71 6.31 24.11 2.41
N ILE A 72 6.16 22.89 1.89
CA ILE A 72 5.91 22.65 0.46
C ILE A 72 4.62 23.35 0.03
N LEU A 73 3.52 23.09 0.74
CA LEU A 73 2.22 23.71 0.43
C LEU A 73 2.24 25.23 0.53
N ARG A 74 3.07 25.80 1.39
CA ARG A 74 3.15 27.26 1.56
C ARG A 74 4.07 27.94 0.55
N HIS A 75 5.18 27.30 0.17
CA HIS A 75 6.27 27.98 -0.53
C HIS A 75 6.59 27.43 -1.92
N VAL A 76 6.08 26.24 -2.25
CA VAL A 76 6.40 25.56 -3.51
C VAL A 76 5.17 25.39 -4.37
N ASP A 77 4.15 24.69 -3.86
CA ASP A 77 2.92 24.41 -4.62
C ASP A 77 1.77 24.17 -3.64
N ALA A 78 0.85 25.12 -3.55
CA ALA A 78 -0.28 25.10 -2.62
C ALA A 78 -1.34 24.04 -2.99
N ASP A 79 -1.35 23.57 -4.23
CA ASP A 79 -2.38 22.68 -4.78
C ASP A 79 -1.86 21.27 -5.07
N THR A 80 -0.57 21.02 -4.83
CA THR A 80 -0.02 19.68 -5.06
C THR A 80 -0.70 18.64 -4.17
N PRO A 81 -1.21 17.54 -4.74
CA PRO A 81 -1.78 16.46 -3.94
C PRO A 81 -0.67 15.72 -3.19
N ILE A 82 -0.87 15.52 -1.90
CA ILE A 82 0.11 14.88 -1.01
C ILE A 82 -0.49 13.63 -0.39
N ARG A 83 0.26 12.54 -0.44
CA ARG A 83 -0.06 11.29 0.24
C ARG A 83 0.93 11.04 1.37
N MET A 84 0.40 10.82 2.56
CA MET A 84 1.15 10.32 3.70
C MET A 84 0.90 8.83 3.86
N LEU A 85 1.86 8.03 3.43
CA LEU A 85 1.83 6.58 3.57
C LEU A 85 2.23 6.19 4.99
N VAL A 86 1.34 5.47 5.67
CA VAL A 86 1.60 4.98 7.02
C VAL A 86 1.91 3.50 6.95
N ALA A 87 3.20 3.15 6.97
CA ALA A 87 3.67 1.77 6.90
C ALA A 87 3.53 1.05 8.25
N GLU A 88 3.34 -0.27 8.20
CA GLU A 88 3.18 -1.13 9.39
C GLU A 88 1.99 -0.68 10.27
N CYS A 89 0.92 -0.21 9.63
CA CYS A 89 -0.22 0.40 10.30
C CYS A 89 -1.25 -0.66 10.67
N GLU A 90 -1.18 -1.18 11.89
CA GLU A 90 -2.08 -2.22 12.40
C GLU A 90 -3.02 -1.73 13.52
N GLN A 91 -2.85 -0.47 13.97
CA GLN A 91 -3.62 0.12 15.06
C GLN A 91 -4.33 1.41 14.61
N PRO A 92 -5.63 1.60 14.93
CA PRO A 92 -6.36 2.83 14.63
C PRO A 92 -5.70 4.09 15.20
N THR A 93 -5.10 3.97 16.39
CA THR A 93 -4.37 5.07 17.03
C THR A 93 -3.21 5.59 16.18
N THR A 94 -2.61 4.75 15.32
CA THR A 94 -1.55 5.19 14.40
C THR A 94 -2.09 6.11 13.31
N VAL A 95 -3.26 5.79 12.73
CA VAL A 95 -3.91 6.66 11.74
C VAL A 95 -4.33 7.98 12.36
N LEU A 96 -4.94 7.91 13.56
CA LEU A 96 -5.36 9.12 14.28
C LEU A 96 -4.16 9.97 14.72
N ALA A 97 -3.01 9.38 15.02
CA ALA A 97 -1.78 10.12 15.27
C ALA A 97 -1.31 10.87 14.01
N ALA A 98 -1.36 10.24 12.85
CA ALA A 98 -1.05 10.91 11.59
C ALA A 98 -2.03 12.06 11.32
N LEU A 99 -3.32 11.83 11.54
CA LEU A 99 -4.34 12.86 11.41
C LEU A 99 -4.10 14.02 12.39
N TYR A 100 -3.75 13.73 13.65
CA TYR A 100 -3.41 14.77 14.62
C TYR A 100 -2.26 15.67 14.14
N PHE A 101 -1.19 15.10 13.60
CA PHE A 101 -0.09 15.90 13.07
C PHE A 101 -0.49 16.67 11.80
N ALA A 102 -1.35 16.11 10.95
CA ALA A 102 -1.89 16.82 9.80
C ALA A 102 -2.73 18.04 10.23
N GLU A 103 -3.58 17.89 11.24
CA GLU A 103 -4.36 18.99 11.83
C GLU A 103 -3.44 20.01 12.51
N LEU A 104 -2.48 19.54 13.31
CA LEU A 104 -1.54 20.39 14.05
C LEU A 104 -0.75 21.32 13.13
N PHE A 105 -0.37 20.86 11.95
CA PHE A 105 0.36 21.67 10.97
C PHE A 105 -0.54 22.32 9.91
N GLY A 106 -1.86 22.20 10.04
CA GLY A 106 -2.84 22.82 9.16
C GLY A 106 -2.80 22.29 7.72
N VAL A 107 -2.48 21.02 7.55
CA VAL A 107 -2.36 20.39 6.24
C VAL A 107 -3.37 19.26 6.00
N ALA A 108 -4.25 18.99 6.95
CA ALA A 108 -5.21 17.90 6.88
C ALA A 108 -6.12 17.96 5.64
N ASP A 109 -6.43 19.15 5.15
CA ASP A 109 -7.28 19.33 3.96
C ASP A 109 -6.56 19.06 2.64
N LYS A 110 -5.24 18.89 2.66
CA LYS A 110 -4.39 18.66 1.47
C LYS A 110 -3.68 17.33 1.47
N VAL A 111 -3.67 16.62 2.60
CA VAL A 111 -2.93 15.35 2.78
C VAL A 111 -3.89 14.18 2.86
N ASP A 112 -3.67 13.16 2.03
CA ASP A 112 -4.35 11.87 2.15
C ASP A 112 -3.55 10.95 3.07
N VAL A 113 -4.05 10.73 4.28
CA VAL A 113 -3.47 9.76 5.22
C VAL A 113 -3.87 8.36 4.77
N SER A 114 -2.89 7.59 4.29
CA SER A 114 -3.11 6.29 3.64
C SER A 114 -2.42 5.19 4.43
N PRO A 115 -3.14 4.40 5.24
CA PRO A 115 -2.59 3.20 5.84
C PRO A 115 -2.18 2.20 4.76
N LEU A 116 -1.00 1.60 4.94
CA LEU A 116 -0.42 0.63 4.02
C LEU A 116 -0.64 -0.79 4.53
N PHE A 117 -1.30 -1.60 3.72
CA PHE A 117 -1.53 -3.02 3.94
C PHE A 117 -0.55 -3.82 3.08
N GLU A 118 0.56 -4.26 3.66
CA GLU A 118 1.63 -4.98 2.95
C GLU A 118 2.10 -6.24 3.68
N THR A 119 1.80 -6.38 4.97
CA THR A 119 2.15 -7.56 5.74
C THR A 119 1.02 -8.58 5.75
N GLU A 120 1.37 -9.84 6.04
CA GLU A 120 0.38 -10.90 6.20
C GLU A 120 -0.65 -10.55 7.29
N SER A 121 -0.19 -10.09 8.44
CA SER A 121 -1.03 -9.65 9.55
C SER A 121 -1.98 -8.51 9.14
N ALA A 122 -1.45 -7.48 8.47
CA ALA A 122 -2.27 -6.36 7.99
C ALA A 122 -3.36 -6.81 7.02
N LEU A 123 -3.08 -7.77 6.13
CA LEU A 123 -4.06 -8.29 5.19
C LEU A 123 -5.10 -9.20 5.86
N GLU A 124 -4.71 -10.00 6.85
CA GLU A 124 -5.63 -10.86 7.59
C GLU A 124 -6.58 -10.09 8.51
N HIS A 125 -6.04 -9.08 9.21
CA HIS A 125 -6.78 -8.29 10.19
C HIS A 125 -7.33 -6.97 9.64
N GLY A 126 -7.01 -6.64 8.38
CA GLY A 126 -7.31 -5.35 7.76
C GLY A 126 -8.80 -4.97 7.79
N GLY A 127 -9.72 -5.93 7.69
CA GLY A 127 -11.15 -5.66 7.82
C GLY A 127 -11.51 -5.06 9.19
N ARG A 128 -11.05 -5.68 10.28
CA ARG A 128 -11.28 -5.16 11.64
C ARG A 128 -10.62 -3.81 11.88
N PHE A 129 -9.44 -3.62 11.33
CA PHE A 129 -8.74 -2.33 11.38
C PHE A 129 -9.54 -1.24 10.64
N LEU A 130 -10.05 -1.53 9.44
CA LEU A 130 -10.88 -0.59 8.67
C LEU A 130 -12.16 -0.24 9.41
N ASP A 131 -12.87 -1.24 9.96
CA ASP A 131 -14.07 -1.00 10.77
C ASP A 131 -13.76 -0.06 11.94
N ALA A 132 -12.66 -0.29 12.65
CA ALA A 132 -12.25 0.53 13.78
C ALA A 132 -11.85 1.96 13.39
N VAL A 133 -11.14 2.16 12.28
CA VAL A 133 -10.75 3.50 11.81
C VAL A 133 -11.94 4.26 11.25
N LEU A 134 -12.77 3.61 10.43
CA LEU A 134 -13.89 4.26 9.76
C LEU A 134 -15.07 4.56 10.72
N SER A 135 -15.12 3.90 11.88
CA SER A 135 -16.06 4.24 12.95
C SER A 135 -15.63 5.45 13.81
N GLU A 136 -14.37 5.94 13.65
CA GLU A 136 -13.87 7.06 14.43
C GLU A 136 -14.45 8.41 13.94
N PRO A 137 -15.15 9.19 14.80
CA PRO A 137 -15.78 10.42 14.36
C PRO A 137 -14.82 11.45 13.76
N HIS A 138 -13.61 11.58 14.33
CA HIS A 138 -12.59 12.49 13.79
C HIS A 138 -12.12 12.05 12.41
N TYR A 139 -11.97 10.74 12.17
CA TYR A 139 -11.60 10.22 10.85
C TYR A 139 -12.73 10.43 9.84
N GLN A 140 -13.99 10.20 10.23
CA GLN A 140 -15.15 10.44 9.36
C GLN A 140 -15.25 11.89 8.93
N ALA A 141 -15.10 12.83 9.88
CA ALA A 141 -15.09 14.26 9.58
C ALA A 141 -13.95 14.63 8.61
N TYR A 142 -12.77 14.08 8.83
CA TYR A 142 -11.63 14.24 7.94
C TYR A 142 -11.91 13.65 6.54
N ALA A 143 -12.41 12.41 6.44
CA ALA A 143 -12.71 11.76 5.16
C ALA A 143 -13.74 12.58 4.33
N ARG A 144 -14.78 13.12 4.98
CA ARG A 144 -15.75 13.99 4.31
C ARG A 144 -15.14 15.31 3.82
N ARG A 145 -14.27 15.95 4.61
CA ARG A 145 -13.52 17.14 4.14
C ARG A 145 -12.60 16.82 2.97
N ARG A 146 -11.96 15.66 2.99
CA ARG A 146 -11.11 15.19 1.87
C ARG A 146 -11.91 14.74 0.65
N GLY A 147 -13.20 14.43 0.83
CA GLY A 147 -14.04 13.80 -0.19
C GLY A 147 -13.66 12.35 -0.47
N ARG A 148 -12.79 11.74 0.37
CA ARG A 148 -12.33 10.36 0.13
C ARG A 148 -11.77 9.68 1.37
N VAL A 149 -11.85 8.35 1.34
CA VAL A 149 -11.07 7.42 2.18
C VAL A 149 -9.91 6.92 1.35
N SER A 150 -8.68 7.10 1.82
CA SER A 150 -7.47 6.68 1.11
C SER A 150 -6.78 5.52 1.81
N ILE A 151 -6.51 4.44 1.06
CA ILE A 151 -5.68 3.33 1.52
C ILE A 151 -4.61 2.99 0.49
N GLN A 152 -3.56 2.29 0.92
CA GLN A 152 -2.58 1.71 0.03
C GLN A 152 -2.49 0.20 0.24
N THR A 153 -2.44 -0.55 -0.86
CA THR A 153 -2.12 -1.98 -0.84
C THR A 153 -0.72 -2.21 -1.37
N GLY A 154 0.12 -2.84 -0.54
CA GLY A 154 1.51 -3.15 -0.87
C GLY A 154 1.62 -4.60 -1.31
N PHE A 155 1.98 -4.81 -2.57
CA PHE A 155 2.08 -6.16 -3.13
C PHE A 155 3.49 -6.74 -3.06
N SER A 156 4.53 -5.91 -3.00
CA SER A 156 5.92 -6.36 -3.02
C SER A 156 6.25 -7.32 -1.87
N ASP A 157 5.96 -6.91 -0.64
CA ASP A 157 6.27 -7.74 0.53
C ASP A 157 5.27 -8.88 0.68
N ALA A 158 3.98 -8.65 0.47
CA ALA A 158 2.98 -9.70 0.49
C ALA A 158 3.27 -10.78 -0.56
N GLY A 159 3.53 -10.40 -1.82
CA GLY A 159 3.87 -11.35 -2.89
C GLY A 159 5.15 -12.12 -2.62
N ARG A 160 6.14 -11.50 -1.97
CA ARG A 160 7.41 -12.14 -1.63
C ARG A 160 7.27 -13.19 -0.53
N PHE A 161 6.49 -12.93 0.51
CA PHE A 161 6.43 -13.81 1.69
C PHE A 161 5.25 -14.79 1.66
N VAL A 162 4.15 -14.41 1.05
CA VAL A 162 2.91 -15.20 1.03
C VAL A 162 2.71 -15.88 -0.32
N GLY A 163 3.22 -15.30 -1.37
CA GLY A 163 3.00 -15.69 -2.76
C GLY A 163 2.03 -14.75 -3.47
N GLN A 164 2.20 -14.62 -4.78
CA GLN A 164 1.45 -13.65 -5.57
C GLN A 164 -0.06 -13.91 -5.59
N ILE A 165 -0.46 -15.17 -5.78
CA ILE A 165 -1.89 -15.53 -5.84
C ILE A 165 -2.56 -15.34 -4.47
N PRO A 166 -2.04 -15.87 -3.35
CA PRO A 166 -2.65 -15.62 -2.05
C PRO A 166 -2.64 -14.14 -1.66
N ALA A 167 -1.59 -13.40 -2.01
CA ALA A 167 -1.54 -11.96 -1.75
C ALA A 167 -2.63 -11.20 -2.53
N ALA A 168 -2.83 -11.52 -3.82
CA ALA A 168 -3.89 -10.93 -4.64
C ALA A 168 -5.29 -11.22 -4.06
N LEU A 169 -5.55 -12.46 -3.66
CA LEU A 169 -6.83 -12.85 -3.04
C LEU A 169 -7.06 -12.15 -1.69
N ALA A 170 -6.02 -12.00 -0.87
CA ALA A 170 -6.12 -11.30 0.41
C ALA A 170 -6.39 -9.80 0.23
N ILE A 171 -5.74 -9.18 -0.75
CA ILE A 171 -5.97 -7.77 -1.12
C ILE A 171 -7.38 -7.57 -1.67
N GLU A 172 -7.85 -8.44 -2.55
CA GLU A 172 -9.21 -8.39 -3.08
C GLU A 172 -10.26 -8.48 -1.96
N ARG A 173 -10.05 -9.39 -1.00
CA ARG A 173 -10.90 -9.48 0.19
C ARG A 173 -10.87 -8.20 1.02
N LEU A 174 -9.69 -7.59 1.21
CA LEU A 174 -9.55 -6.32 1.92
C LEU A 174 -10.32 -5.19 1.23
N GLN A 175 -10.25 -5.12 -0.10
CA GLN A 175 -11.01 -4.15 -0.90
C GLN A 175 -12.52 -4.32 -0.71
N GLY A 176 -13.00 -5.56 -0.70
CA GLY A 176 -14.40 -5.85 -0.37
C GLY A 176 -14.78 -5.40 1.05
N ARG A 177 -13.91 -5.63 2.04
CA ARG A 177 -14.10 -5.17 3.42
C ARG A 177 -14.09 -3.65 3.54
N LEU A 178 -13.27 -2.95 2.76
CA LEU A 178 -13.30 -1.49 2.72
C LEU A 178 -14.67 -0.98 2.26
N SER A 179 -15.21 -1.54 1.18
CA SER A 179 -16.55 -1.18 0.69
C SER A 179 -17.63 -1.41 1.75
N GLU A 180 -17.60 -2.55 2.45
CA GLU A 180 -18.53 -2.88 3.53
C GLU A 180 -18.41 -1.90 4.71
N ALA A 181 -17.19 -1.64 5.17
CA ALA A 181 -16.91 -0.75 6.29
C ALA A 181 -17.30 0.72 5.98
N MET A 182 -17.05 1.20 4.76
CA MET A 182 -17.49 2.52 4.32
C MET A 182 -19.02 2.63 4.34
N ALA A 183 -19.71 1.65 3.77
CA ALA A 183 -21.19 1.63 3.76
C ALA A 183 -21.77 1.56 5.19
N ALA A 184 -21.24 0.69 6.05
CA ALA A 184 -21.68 0.54 7.43
C ALA A 184 -21.49 1.80 8.28
N ASN A 185 -20.51 2.63 7.95
CA ASN A 185 -20.21 3.88 8.64
C ASN A 185 -20.77 5.14 7.93
N GLY A 186 -21.65 4.97 6.94
CA GLY A 186 -22.30 6.07 6.24
C GLY A 186 -21.35 6.95 5.43
N LEU A 187 -20.23 6.36 4.93
CA LEU A 187 -19.23 7.03 4.09
C LEU A 187 -19.43 6.70 2.60
N VAL A 188 -20.68 6.65 2.15
CA VAL A 188 -21.03 6.39 0.74
C VAL A 188 -20.99 7.66 -0.11
N ASP A 189 -20.96 8.81 0.52
CA ASP A 189 -20.87 10.14 -0.07
C ASP A 189 -19.42 10.57 -0.41
N VAL A 190 -18.44 9.77 -0.02
CA VAL A 190 -17.02 10.00 -0.31
C VAL A 190 -16.43 8.89 -1.17
N ALA A 191 -15.40 9.20 -1.94
CA ALA A 191 -14.74 8.22 -2.78
C ALA A 191 -13.85 7.24 -1.97
N ALA A 192 -13.66 6.04 -2.49
CA ALA A 192 -12.61 5.13 -2.05
C ALA A 192 -11.40 5.28 -2.97
N LEU A 193 -10.32 5.87 -2.48
CA LEU A 193 -9.06 5.94 -3.18
C LEU A 193 -8.18 4.77 -2.77
N ILE A 194 -7.88 3.90 -3.72
CA ILE A 194 -7.03 2.73 -3.49
C ILE A 194 -5.76 2.87 -4.32
N PHE A 195 -4.66 3.17 -3.64
CA PHE A 195 -3.34 3.20 -4.27
C PHE A 195 -2.73 1.80 -4.23
N ASN A 196 -2.65 1.18 -5.40
CA ASN A 196 -2.08 -0.14 -5.56
C ASN A 196 -0.62 -0.04 -5.97
N THR A 197 0.28 -0.57 -5.16
CA THR A 197 1.68 -0.72 -5.57
C THR A 197 1.90 -1.97 -6.43
N HIS A 198 0.86 -2.35 -7.15
CA HIS A 198 0.86 -3.46 -8.10
C HIS A 198 1.43 -3.09 -9.46
N GLY A 199 2.19 -2.01 -9.56
CA GLY A 199 2.98 -1.72 -10.75
C GLY A 199 3.79 -2.93 -11.20
N GLU A 200 4.22 -3.73 -10.25
CA GLU A 200 4.82 -5.03 -10.50
C GLU A 200 3.93 -5.97 -11.30
N SER A 201 2.66 -6.00 -11.01
CA SER A 201 1.70 -6.83 -11.73
C SER A 201 1.50 -6.35 -13.17
N MET A 202 1.51 -5.05 -13.39
CA MET A 202 1.35 -4.47 -14.73
C MET A 202 2.57 -4.72 -15.61
N GLY A 203 3.76 -4.48 -15.09
CA GLY A 203 5.02 -4.60 -15.81
C GLY A 203 5.63 -5.99 -15.77
N ARG A 204 5.28 -6.82 -14.78
CA ARG A 204 5.95 -8.10 -14.49
C ARG A 204 5.14 -9.33 -14.86
N GLY A 205 4.22 -9.20 -15.80
CA GLY A 205 3.53 -10.34 -16.38
C GLY A 205 2.47 -11.01 -15.52
N ALA A 206 1.98 -10.34 -14.48
CA ALA A 206 0.90 -10.87 -13.66
C ALA A 206 -0.38 -11.11 -14.47
N HIS A 207 -0.61 -10.30 -15.51
CA HIS A 207 -1.66 -10.51 -16.47
C HIS A 207 -1.08 -10.41 -17.90
N PRO A 208 -0.79 -11.51 -18.55
CA PRO A 208 -0.02 -11.53 -19.81
C PRO A 208 -0.81 -11.15 -21.07
N THR A 209 -2.16 -11.05 -21.01
CA THR A 209 -2.98 -10.96 -22.22
C THR A 209 -2.94 -9.57 -22.85
N SER A 210 -3.33 -8.52 -22.15
CA SER A 210 -3.35 -7.18 -22.69
C SER A 210 -2.87 -6.12 -21.71
N PHE A 211 -2.55 -4.94 -22.20
CA PHE A 211 -2.17 -3.82 -21.37
C PHE A 211 -3.37 -3.27 -20.57
N ALA A 212 -4.55 -3.30 -21.15
CA ALA A 212 -5.79 -2.94 -20.45
C ALA A 212 -6.06 -3.87 -19.27
N ASP A 213 -5.96 -5.18 -19.47
CA ASP A 213 -6.15 -6.16 -18.42
C ASP A 213 -5.15 -5.97 -17.28
N ARG A 214 -3.91 -5.62 -17.61
CA ARG A 214 -2.86 -5.34 -16.60
C ARG A 214 -3.17 -4.13 -15.75
N LEU A 215 -3.76 -3.08 -16.33
CA LEU A 215 -4.19 -1.89 -15.59
C LEU A 215 -5.36 -2.20 -14.64
N GLU A 216 -6.21 -3.15 -15.01
CA GLU A 216 -7.36 -3.57 -14.22
C GLU A 216 -7.02 -4.63 -13.16
N TRP A 217 -5.96 -5.39 -13.37
CA TRP A 217 -5.55 -6.49 -12.49
C TRP A 217 -5.51 -6.14 -11.00
N PRO A 218 -4.97 -4.98 -10.58
CA PRO A 218 -4.89 -4.65 -9.16
C PRO A 218 -6.23 -4.48 -8.45
N LEU A 219 -7.31 -4.36 -9.21
CA LEU A 219 -8.66 -4.15 -8.69
C LEU A 219 -9.66 -4.95 -9.51
N SER A 220 -9.94 -6.15 -9.07
CA SER A 220 -10.73 -7.12 -9.80
C SER A 220 -12.15 -6.64 -10.10
N PRO A 221 -12.82 -7.21 -11.13
CA PRO A 221 -14.23 -6.93 -11.41
C PRO A 221 -15.15 -7.21 -10.22
N TRP A 222 -14.81 -8.21 -9.39
CA TRP A 222 -15.55 -8.51 -8.17
C TRP A 222 -15.43 -7.39 -7.14
N ALA A 223 -14.21 -6.90 -6.87
CA ALA A 223 -14.00 -5.79 -5.96
C ALA A 223 -14.68 -4.50 -6.45
N ARG A 224 -14.53 -4.17 -7.74
CA ARG A 224 -15.19 -3.01 -8.37
C ARG A 224 -16.71 -3.04 -8.19
N ARG A 225 -17.34 -4.21 -8.39
CA ARG A 225 -18.78 -4.38 -8.19
C ARG A 225 -19.23 -4.14 -6.76
N ARG A 226 -18.40 -4.43 -5.76
CA ARG A 226 -18.73 -4.17 -4.34
C ARG A 226 -18.90 -2.67 -4.10
N PHE A 227 -18.00 -1.87 -4.57
CA PHE A 227 -18.10 -0.40 -4.48
C PHE A 227 -19.29 0.13 -5.26
N LEU A 228 -19.47 -0.33 -6.50
CA LEU A 228 -20.60 0.08 -7.33
C LEU A 228 -21.96 -0.22 -6.68
N ARG A 229 -22.14 -1.42 -6.12
CA ARG A 229 -23.36 -1.80 -5.41
C ARG A 229 -23.59 -1.02 -4.12
N ALA A 230 -22.54 -0.61 -3.46
CA ALA A 230 -22.60 0.25 -2.28
C ALA A 230 -22.83 1.72 -2.61
N GLY A 231 -22.82 2.10 -3.90
CA GLY A 231 -22.94 3.50 -4.32
C GLY A 231 -21.69 4.34 -4.05
N ILE A 232 -20.54 3.70 -3.83
CA ILE A 232 -19.28 4.35 -3.48
C ILE A 232 -18.48 4.60 -4.76
N ALA A 233 -18.08 5.84 -5.01
CA ALA A 233 -17.16 6.18 -6.07
C ALA A 233 -15.78 5.55 -5.80
N LEU A 234 -15.15 4.99 -6.85
CA LEU A 234 -13.88 4.29 -6.75
C LEU A 234 -12.82 5.02 -7.56
N GLU A 235 -11.73 5.39 -6.89
CA GLU A 235 -10.55 6.03 -7.47
C GLU A 235 -9.35 5.06 -7.39
N PRO A 236 -9.16 4.17 -8.38
CA PRO A 236 -8.01 3.27 -8.39
C PRO A 236 -6.78 4.02 -8.89
N GLU A 237 -5.67 3.87 -8.17
CA GLU A 237 -4.37 4.36 -8.60
C GLU A 237 -3.35 3.23 -8.63
N VAL A 238 -2.44 3.29 -9.56
CA VAL A 238 -1.32 2.34 -9.71
C VAL A 238 -0.01 3.10 -9.90
N SER A 239 1.09 2.46 -9.52
CA SER A 239 2.42 3.00 -9.76
C SER A 239 3.30 2.00 -10.51
N PHE A 240 4.20 2.52 -11.33
CA PHE A 240 5.30 1.77 -11.91
C PHE A 240 6.50 1.85 -10.98
N GLN A 241 7.08 0.70 -10.63
CA GLN A 241 8.22 0.61 -9.71
C GLN A 241 9.29 -0.33 -10.24
N GLY A 242 10.54 -0.05 -9.90
CA GLY A 242 11.66 -0.92 -10.25
C GLY A 242 11.78 -1.16 -11.74
N GLY A 243 11.75 -2.44 -12.14
CA GLY A 243 11.88 -2.85 -13.53
C GLY A 243 10.79 -2.30 -14.45
N ASP A 244 9.60 -2.01 -13.91
CA ASP A 244 8.51 -1.44 -14.69
C ASP A 244 8.89 -0.07 -15.25
N GLY A 245 9.50 0.79 -14.41
CA GLY A 245 9.99 2.09 -14.84
C GLY A 245 11.02 1.97 -15.96
N TYR A 246 11.92 1.00 -15.87
CA TYR A 246 12.91 0.74 -16.90
C TYR A 246 12.29 0.27 -18.21
N LEU A 247 11.35 -0.68 -18.15
CA LEU A 247 10.74 -1.26 -19.35
C LEU A 247 9.83 -0.29 -20.09
N PHE A 248 9.07 0.51 -19.38
CA PHE A 248 8.05 1.36 -19.97
C PHE A 248 8.48 2.83 -20.13
N PHE A 249 9.50 3.26 -19.40
CA PHE A 249 9.95 4.66 -19.35
C PHE A 249 11.47 4.81 -19.50
N GLY A 250 12.16 3.78 -19.99
CA GLY A 250 13.62 3.78 -20.13
C GLY A 250 14.16 4.70 -21.21
N THR A 251 13.34 5.03 -22.22
CA THR A 251 13.64 6.02 -23.26
C THR A 251 12.46 6.95 -23.49
N PRO A 252 12.67 8.16 -24.08
CA PRO A 252 11.57 9.05 -24.43
C PRO A 252 10.51 8.40 -25.32
N GLU A 253 10.91 7.58 -26.26
CA GLU A 253 10.00 6.89 -27.21
C GLU A 253 9.13 5.86 -26.48
N LEU A 254 9.71 5.07 -25.57
CA LEU A 254 8.98 4.13 -24.74
C LEU A 254 8.02 4.87 -23.81
N ALA A 255 8.45 5.96 -23.18
CA ALA A 255 7.60 6.77 -22.33
C ALA A 255 6.43 7.36 -23.11
N TYR A 256 6.69 7.91 -24.31
CA TYR A 256 5.64 8.44 -25.18
C TYR A 256 4.64 7.37 -25.58
N ALA A 257 5.11 6.23 -26.07
CA ALA A 257 4.25 5.10 -26.45
C ALA A 257 3.40 4.60 -25.27
N THR A 258 3.99 4.48 -24.09
CA THR A 258 3.30 4.03 -22.88
C THR A 258 2.22 5.03 -22.44
N LEU A 259 2.55 6.32 -22.38
CA LEU A 259 1.59 7.37 -21.99
C LEU A 259 0.45 7.51 -23.03
N THR A 260 0.76 7.42 -24.33
CA THR A 260 -0.24 7.40 -25.38
C THR A 260 -1.18 6.23 -25.20
N ARG A 261 -0.64 5.05 -24.92
CA ARG A 261 -1.48 3.87 -24.68
C ARG A 261 -2.36 4.01 -23.44
N PHE A 262 -1.88 4.62 -22.36
CA PHE A 262 -2.74 4.95 -21.21
C PHE A 262 -3.91 5.87 -21.61
N ALA A 263 -3.64 6.90 -22.40
CA ALA A 263 -4.67 7.83 -22.85
C ALA A 263 -5.71 7.20 -23.78
N GLU A 264 -5.32 6.19 -24.55
CA GLU A 264 -6.22 5.45 -25.46
C GLU A 264 -7.11 4.42 -24.74
N LEU A 265 -6.73 4.00 -23.53
CA LEU A 265 -7.47 2.96 -22.82
C LEU A 265 -8.69 3.54 -22.11
N ALA A 266 -9.86 3.06 -22.47
CA ALA A 266 -11.08 3.31 -21.71
C ALA A 266 -11.15 2.30 -20.54
N PRO A 267 -11.40 2.76 -19.30
CA PRO A 267 -11.63 1.84 -18.19
C PRO A 267 -12.84 0.94 -18.47
N ALA A 268 -12.69 -0.36 -18.19
CA ALA A 268 -13.83 -1.28 -18.28
C ALA A 268 -14.89 -0.88 -17.25
N ARG A 269 -16.14 -0.81 -17.70
CA ARG A 269 -17.27 -0.52 -16.82
C ARG A 269 -17.63 -1.79 -16.03
N ALA A 270 -17.67 -1.70 -14.71
CA ALA A 270 -18.19 -2.77 -13.88
C ALA A 270 -19.71 -2.91 -14.08
N ASP A 271 -20.18 -4.14 -14.26
CA ASP A 271 -21.61 -4.45 -14.29
C ASP A 271 -22.07 -4.87 -12.87
N ALA A 272 -22.92 -4.03 -12.26
CA ALA A 272 -23.48 -4.29 -10.93
C ALA A 272 -24.34 -5.56 -10.89
N ASN A 273 -24.93 -5.94 -12.01
CA ASN A 273 -25.88 -7.06 -12.10
C ASN A 273 -25.22 -8.37 -12.55
N ALA A 274 -23.97 -8.33 -12.99
CA ALA A 274 -23.29 -9.56 -13.40
C ALA A 274 -23.29 -10.58 -12.27
N ALA A 275 -23.58 -11.83 -12.62
CA ALA A 275 -23.53 -12.93 -11.64
C ALA A 275 -22.08 -13.07 -11.11
N PRO A 276 -21.90 -13.25 -9.81
CA PRO A 276 -20.58 -13.53 -9.26
C PRO A 276 -20.09 -14.89 -9.75
N ASP A 277 -18.79 -15.01 -9.98
CA ASP A 277 -18.12 -16.27 -10.26
C ASP A 277 -18.46 -17.30 -9.14
N PRO A 278 -18.61 -18.58 -9.46
CA PRO A 278 -18.84 -19.64 -8.48
C PRO A 278 -17.85 -19.65 -7.32
N PHE A 279 -16.60 -19.27 -7.57
CA PHE A 279 -15.57 -19.13 -6.54
C PHE A 279 -16.00 -18.20 -5.40
N TYR A 280 -16.69 -17.11 -5.71
CA TYR A 280 -17.16 -16.15 -4.68
C TYR A 280 -18.47 -16.55 -4.02
N ARG A 281 -19.17 -17.54 -4.59
CA ARG A 281 -20.40 -18.10 -3.98
C ARG A 281 -20.13 -19.19 -2.94
N ARG A 282 -18.97 -19.84 -3.06
CA ARG A 282 -18.57 -20.96 -2.23
C ARG A 282 -17.40 -20.54 -1.33
N MET A 283 -17.73 -19.81 -0.26
CA MET A 283 -16.75 -19.28 0.71
C MET A 283 -15.90 -20.39 1.34
N ASP A 284 -16.45 -21.56 1.56
CA ASP A 284 -15.76 -22.76 2.03
C ASP A 284 -14.63 -23.16 1.07
N LEU A 285 -14.97 -23.33 -0.20
CA LEU A 285 -13.99 -23.71 -1.22
C LEU A 285 -12.95 -22.61 -1.46
N SER A 286 -13.39 -21.36 -1.50
CA SER A 286 -12.48 -20.21 -1.70
C SER A 286 -11.44 -20.10 -0.58
N LEU A 287 -11.87 -20.32 0.66
CA LEU A 287 -10.99 -20.26 1.82
C LEU A 287 -10.01 -21.44 1.84
N ASP A 288 -10.48 -22.64 1.51
CA ASP A 288 -9.63 -23.83 1.46
C ASP A 288 -8.62 -23.74 0.31
N PHE A 289 -9.03 -23.23 -0.85
CA PHE A 289 -8.11 -22.92 -1.94
C PHE A 289 -7.05 -21.90 -1.52
N TYR A 290 -7.47 -20.79 -0.91
CA TYR A 290 -6.53 -19.77 -0.42
C TYR A 290 -5.51 -20.36 0.56
N ARG A 291 -5.96 -21.17 1.53
CA ARG A 291 -5.09 -21.81 2.51
C ARG A 291 -4.13 -22.81 1.89
N ALA A 292 -4.60 -23.61 0.93
CA ALA A 292 -3.79 -24.58 0.25
C ALA A 292 -2.70 -23.91 -0.59
N ILE A 293 -3.06 -22.98 -1.47
CA ILE A 293 -2.11 -22.30 -2.35
C ILE A 293 -1.11 -21.45 -1.55
N ARG A 294 -1.56 -20.80 -0.47
CA ARG A 294 -0.67 -20.06 0.44
C ARG A 294 0.37 -20.96 1.06
N ARG A 295 -0.01 -22.12 1.59
CA ARG A 295 0.93 -23.08 2.20
C ARG A 295 1.99 -23.53 1.22
N VAL A 296 1.60 -23.88 0.01
CA VAL A 296 2.52 -24.31 -1.05
C VAL A 296 3.49 -23.19 -1.42
N GLN A 297 2.99 -22.00 -1.68
CA GLN A 297 3.82 -20.86 -2.09
C GLN A 297 4.76 -20.38 -0.98
N GLN A 298 4.30 -20.28 0.25
CA GLN A 298 5.15 -19.92 1.39
C GLN A 298 6.29 -20.94 1.58
N GLY A 299 5.99 -22.24 1.51
CA GLY A 299 6.99 -23.29 1.62
C GLY A 299 8.07 -23.19 0.55
N TYR A 300 7.66 -22.94 -0.69
CA TYR A 300 8.58 -22.78 -1.81
C TYR A 300 9.44 -21.52 -1.66
N LEU A 301 8.84 -20.38 -1.38
CA LEU A 301 9.54 -19.10 -1.21
C LEU A 301 10.52 -19.11 -0.02
N ALA A 302 10.23 -19.89 1.01
CA ALA A 302 11.13 -20.09 2.14
C ALA A 302 12.27 -21.10 1.87
N SER A 303 12.24 -21.81 0.74
CA SER A 303 13.22 -22.85 0.42
C SER A 303 14.59 -22.25 0.09
N THR A 304 15.65 -22.97 0.46
CA THR A 304 17.03 -22.62 0.10
C THR A 304 17.27 -22.72 -1.41
N THR A 305 16.55 -23.61 -2.09
CA THR A 305 16.63 -23.77 -3.55
C THR A 305 16.16 -22.50 -4.25
N TYR A 306 15.01 -21.95 -3.84
CA TYR A 306 14.51 -20.70 -4.40
C TYR A 306 15.47 -19.53 -4.14
N ALA A 307 15.95 -19.40 -2.89
CA ALA A 307 16.90 -18.33 -2.53
C ALA A 307 18.21 -18.43 -3.32
N ARG A 308 18.72 -19.65 -3.55
CA ARG A 308 19.91 -19.88 -4.37
C ARG A 308 19.68 -19.53 -5.84
N ALA A 309 18.56 -19.94 -6.42
CA ALA A 309 18.21 -19.63 -7.79
C ALA A 309 18.10 -18.12 -8.02
N VAL A 310 17.35 -17.41 -7.16
CA VAL A 310 17.21 -15.95 -7.25
C VAL A 310 18.55 -15.25 -7.06
N THR A 311 19.40 -15.72 -6.14
CA THR A 311 20.73 -15.15 -5.93
C THR A 311 21.61 -15.35 -7.15
N ALA A 312 21.67 -16.57 -7.70
CA ALA A 312 22.50 -16.87 -8.85
C ALA A 312 22.09 -16.07 -10.10
N PHE A 313 20.81 -16.06 -10.42
CA PHE A 313 20.30 -15.35 -11.59
C PHE A 313 20.23 -13.83 -11.38
N GLY A 314 19.73 -13.39 -10.22
CA GLY A 314 19.45 -12.00 -9.97
C GLY A 314 20.67 -11.16 -9.66
N LEU A 315 21.69 -11.74 -9.05
CA LEU A 315 22.92 -11.02 -8.69
C LEU A 315 24.08 -11.32 -9.60
N GLY A 316 24.03 -12.45 -10.32
CA GLY A 316 25.13 -12.92 -11.14
C GLY A 316 24.98 -12.62 -12.63
N LEU A 317 23.78 -12.55 -13.17
CA LEU A 317 23.54 -12.51 -14.61
C LEU A 317 22.80 -11.28 -15.11
N LEU A 318 22.14 -10.53 -14.24
CA LEU A 318 21.29 -9.43 -14.66
C LEU A 318 21.77 -8.10 -14.12
N ASN A 319 21.59 -7.05 -14.93
CA ASN A 319 21.86 -5.68 -14.51
C ASN A 319 20.91 -5.27 -13.38
N GLU A 320 21.40 -4.51 -12.41
CA GLU A 320 20.54 -3.90 -11.40
C GLU A 320 19.55 -2.94 -12.08
N THR A 321 18.26 -3.25 -11.94
CA THR A 321 17.16 -2.38 -12.37
C THR A 321 16.31 -2.01 -11.19
N GLY A 322 15.84 -0.77 -11.18
CA GLY A 322 14.97 -0.27 -10.12
C GLY A 322 15.63 0.77 -9.22
N SER A 323 14.80 1.38 -8.39
CA SER A 323 15.18 2.50 -7.53
C SER A 323 15.99 2.11 -6.29
N ARG A 324 16.20 0.82 -6.03
CA ARG A 324 16.86 0.33 -4.80
C ARG A 324 17.83 -0.79 -5.12
N LYS A 325 19.00 -0.76 -4.45
CA LYS A 325 19.96 -1.87 -4.49
C LYS A 325 19.34 -3.17 -3.98
N SER A 326 19.72 -4.30 -4.58
CA SER A 326 19.21 -5.62 -4.23
C SER A 326 19.53 -6.04 -2.79
N ARG A 327 20.67 -5.60 -2.25
CA ARG A 327 21.11 -5.87 -0.87
C ARG A 327 20.91 -4.65 0.03
N ARG A 328 20.62 -4.91 1.33
CA ARG A 328 20.73 -3.89 2.37
C ARG A 328 22.21 -3.64 2.66
N GLN A 329 22.56 -2.41 3.05
CA GLN A 329 23.96 -2.05 3.35
C GLN A 329 24.61 -2.88 4.45
N SER A 330 23.80 -3.35 5.44
CA SER A 330 24.24 -4.23 6.51
C SER A 330 24.69 -5.62 6.05
N ASP A 331 24.31 -6.04 4.85
CA ASP A 331 24.52 -7.40 4.37
C ASP A 331 25.61 -7.51 3.30
N LEU A 332 26.32 -6.40 3.01
CA LEU A 332 27.35 -6.33 1.94
C LEU A 332 28.63 -7.14 2.28
N ALA A 333 28.83 -7.51 3.53
CA ALA A 333 30.08 -8.12 3.98
C ALA A 333 30.13 -9.67 3.85
N ALA A 334 29.04 -10.33 3.43
CA ALA A 334 28.98 -11.78 3.38
C ALA A 334 28.85 -12.31 1.96
N ASP A 335 29.87 -12.99 1.50
CA ASP A 335 29.90 -13.78 0.25
C ASP A 335 29.06 -15.08 0.36
N ARG A 336 27.88 -14.97 0.98
CA ARG A 336 26.99 -16.11 1.25
C ARG A 336 25.70 -16.01 0.45
N THR A 337 25.13 -17.15 0.08
CA THR A 337 23.77 -17.24 -0.46
C THR A 337 22.79 -16.48 0.41
N MET A 338 22.13 -15.48 -0.14
CA MET A 338 21.15 -14.68 0.62
C MET A 338 19.86 -15.46 0.82
N SER A 339 19.28 -15.35 2.00
CA SER A 339 17.89 -15.75 2.20
C SER A 339 16.95 -14.77 1.49
N LEU A 340 15.73 -15.21 1.17
CA LEU A 340 14.72 -14.33 0.58
C LEU A 340 14.45 -13.07 1.43
N ARG A 341 14.61 -13.17 2.76
CA ARG A 341 14.45 -12.03 3.68
C ARG A 341 15.51 -10.93 3.50
N GLN A 342 16.68 -11.27 2.99
CA GLN A 342 17.79 -10.33 2.74
C GLN A 342 17.69 -9.65 1.38
N ILE A 343 16.98 -10.25 0.43
CA ILE A 343 16.75 -9.67 -0.90
C ILE A 343 15.54 -8.74 -0.79
N ARG A 344 15.68 -7.50 -1.28
CA ARG A 344 14.57 -6.56 -1.33
C ARG A 344 13.52 -7.00 -2.34
N ALA A 345 12.24 -6.81 -2.01
CA ALA A 345 11.13 -7.28 -2.84
C ALA A 345 11.11 -6.64 -4.25
N ILE A 346 11.30 -5.33 -4.36
CA ILE A 346 11.26 -4.62 -5.65
C ILE A 346 12.38 -5.07 -6.59
N PRO A 347 13.67 -5.09 -6.20
CA PRO A 347 14.74 -5.66 -7.03
C PRO A 347 14.53 -7.13 -7.35
N HIS A 348 14.09 -7.94 -6.39
CA HIS A 348 13.77 -9.35 -6.63
C HIS A 348 12.73 -9.53 -7.74
N ASN A 349 11.64 -8.78 -7.67
CA ASN A 349 10.59 -8.84 -8.66
C ASN A 349 11.07 -8.32 -10.03
N ALA A 350 11.86 -7.26 -10.07
CA ALA A 350 12.45 -6.73 -11.31
C ALA A 350 13.36 -7.74 -12.01
N VAL A 351 14.13 -8.49 -11.24
CA VAL A 351 14.97 -9.58 -11.74
C VAL A 351 14.14 -10.67 -12.43
N LEU A 352 13.10 -11.14 -11.76
CA LEU A 352 12.23 -12.18 -12.30
C LEU A 352 11.50 -11.71 -13.56
N GLN A 353 11.12 -10.44 -13.63
CA GLN A 353 10.53 -9.85 -14.82
C GLN A 353 11.49 -9.86 -16.02
N GLN A 354 12.78 -9.52 -15.81
CA GLN A 354 13.79 -9.57 -16.87
C GLN A 354 14.01 -10.99 -17.42
N LEU A 355 13.77 -12.00 -16.60
CA LEU A 355 13.80 -13.41 -17.02
C LEU A 355 12.54 -13.82 -17.80
N GLY A 356 11.58 -12.93 -18.02
CA GLY A 356 10.32 -13.23 -18.70
C GLY A 356 9.36 -14.08 -17.88
N TYR A 357 9.59 -14.19 -16.60
CA TYR A 357 8.74 -14.99 -15.72
C TYR A 357 7.80 -14.11 -14.91
N PRO A 358 6.49 -14.37 -14.92
CA PRO A 358 5.60 -13.79 -13.94
C PRO A 358 6.04 -14.24 -12.55
N VAL A 359 6.28 -13.26 -11.68
CA VAL A 359 6.73 -13.50 -10.32
C VAL A 359 5.80 -14.51 -9.64
N ASN A 360 6.34 -15.60 -9.16
CA ASN A 360 5.63 -16.63 -8.40
C ASN A 360 4.61 -17.53 -9.14
N VAL A 361 4.35 -17.36 -10.42
CA VAL A 361 3.58 -18.37 -11.17
C VAL A 361 4.41 -19.67 -11.24
N ILE A 362 5.71 -19.54 -11.48
CA ILE A 362 6.63 -20.68 -11.47
C ILE A 362 6.76 -21.30 -10.08
N ALA A 363 6.78 -20.48 -9.02
CA ALA A 363 6.83 -20.98 -7.67
C ALA A 363 5.57 -21.76 -7.25
N GLY A 364 4.41 -21.43 -7.83
CA GLY A 364 3.14 -22.11 -7.53
C GLY A 364 2.88 -23.37 -8.36
N PHE A 365 3.21 -23.34 -9.66
CA PHE A 365 2.88 -24.41 -10.59
C PHE A 365 4.03 -25.41 -10.83
N GLY A 366 5.28 -24.99 -10.67
CA GLY A 366 6.43 -25.89 -10.81
C GLY A 366 6.57 -26.93 -9.71
N THR A 367 5.85 -26.81 -8.60
CA THR A 367 5.79 -27.83 -7.53
C THR A 367 4.51 -28.65 -7.54
N ALA A 368 3.54 -28.30 -8.39
CA ALA A 368 2.29 -29.06 -8.57
C ALA A 368 2.34 -30.01 -9.77
N ALA A 369 3.39 -29.94 -10.58
CA ALA A 369 3.74 -30.89 -11.63
C ALA A 369 4.80 -31.87 -11.12
#